data_b4b20a1fc9f35b20fe08016ececd4bf4
#
_entry.id   b4b20a1fc9f35b20fe08016ececd4bf4
#
_cell.length_a   1.000
_cell.length_b   1.000
_cell.length_c   1.000
_cell.angle_alpha   90.00
_cell.angle_beta   90.00
_cell.angle_gamma   90.00
#
_symmetry.space_group_name_H-M   'P 1'
#
loop_
_entity.id
_entity.type
_entity.pdbx_description
1 polymer ?
#
loop_
_entity_poly.entity_id
_entity_poly.type
_entity_poly.pdbx_seq_one_letter_code
_entity_poly.pdbx_strand_id
1 'polypeptide(L)'
;MKRSAFLACAVATLALAACNKKEQQGSAPAVNDTVKITQANPPPGGNWSDVVNETAAGYLMGNPSAKVKLVEIGALTCPHCREFDEKGVPVLIEKYVKSGQVSWEFRPYLLHGLDLPANLIARCNGTKSFFPLARALYKDQADWIAKISAVPEAQLEQVQNLPINQQFVELAKLAGLQDWAAARGVSLEKSNQCLRDENEVNQLVQLSSDVSTQYPDFPGTPSFIINGAMLKETASWEKLQPQLDEALK
;
A
#
# COMPACT_ATOMS: atom_id res chain seq x y z
N MET A 1 -29.78 19.23 86.65
CA MET A 1 -28.66 19.16 87.64
C MET A 1 -27.37 18.80 86.90
N LYS A 2 -26.36 19.68 87.00
CA LYS A 2 -24.93 19.38 86.97
C LYS A 2 -24.38 18.86 85.61
N ARG A 3 -23.28 19.20 85.05
CA ARG A 3 -22.24 20.25 85.32
C ARG A 3 -21.40 20.33 84.03
N SER A 4 -20.98 21.53 83.77
CA SER A 4 -19.97 21.91 82.78
C SER A 4 -18.66 21.11 82.87
N ALA A 5 -18.01 20.91 81.74
CA ALA A 5 -16.55 20.82 81.66
C ALA A 5 -16.10 21.32 80.27
N PHE A 6 -15.47 22.48 80.33
CA PHE A 6 -14.70 23.04 79.21
C PHE A 6 -13.41 22.26 79.05
N LEU A 7 -13.11 21.86 77.83
CA LEU A 7 -11.75 21.44 77.51
C LEU A 7 -11.31 22.13 76.22
N ALA A 8 -10.36 23.02 76.37
CA ALA A 8 -9.68 23.73 75.31
C ALA A 8 -8.80 22.72 74.56
N CYS A 9 -8.94 22.65 73.25
CA CYS A 9 -8.02 21.90 72.41
C CYS A 9 -7.35 22.84 71.41
N ALA A 10 -6.02 22.84 71.52
CA ALA A 10 -5.10 23.68 70.78
C ALA A 10 -5.18 23.40 69.27
N VAL A 11 -5.21 24.47 68.50
CA VAL A 11 -5.12 24.46 67.04
C VAL A 11 -3.65 24.21 66.67
N ALA A 12 -3.34 22.99 66.22
CA ALA A 12 -2.05 22.68 65.58
C ALA A 12 -2.23 22.95 64.09
N THR A 13 -1.65 24.03 63.59
CA THR A 13 -1.52 24.32 62.16
C THR A 13 -0.45 23.38 61.56
N LEU A 14 -0.91 22.34 60.85
CA LEU A 14 -0.04 21.58 59.96
C LEU A 14 0.11 22.36 58.65
N ALA A 15 1.33 22.84 58.41
CA ALA A 15 1.74 23.33 57.10
C ALA A 15 1.88 22.13 56.15
N LEU A 16 0.94 21.97 55.22
CA LEU A 16 1.07 21.07 54.08
C LEU A 16 2.05 21.69 53.08
N ALA A 17 3.27 21.19 53.05
CA ALA A 17 4.19 21.43 51.94
C ALA A 17 3.67 20.72 50.71
N ALA A 18 3.07 21.44 49.80
CA ALA A 18 2.70 20.96 48.46
C ALA A 18 3.98 20.73 47.65
N CYS A 19 4.42 19.48 47.58
CA CYS A 19 5.40 19.05 46.57
C CYS A 19 4.73 19.12 45.19
N ASN A 20 5.01 20.21 44.50
CA ASN A 20 4.65 20.39 43.09
C ASN A 20 5.56 19.46 42.25
N LYS A 21 5.15 18.20 42.05
CA LYS A 21 5.72 17.36 41.00
C LYS A 21 5.27 17.98 39.68
N LYS A 22 6.14 18.76 39.05
CA LYS A 22 6.06 19.00 37.62
C LYS A 22 6.12 17.62 36.96
N GLU A 23 4.99 17.14 36.45
CA GLU A 23 4.97 16.14 35.41
C GLU A 23 5.74 16.72 34.24
N GLN A 24 6.95 16.21 34.05
CA GLN A 24 7.70 16.38 32.82
C GLN A 24 6.93 15.59 31.76
N GLN A 25 6.04 16.29 31.05
CA GLN A 25 5.58 15.84 29.73
C GLN A 25 6.83 15.61 28.90
N GLY A 26 7.19 14.34 28.71
CA GLY A 26 8.19 13.94 27.77
C GLY A 26 7.73 14.39 26.38
N SER A 27 8.26 15.51 25.93
CA SER A 27 8.20 15.89 24.52
C SER A 27 8.84 14.76 23.75
N ALA A 28 8.05 14.03 22.98
CA ALA A 28 8.59 13.18 21.93
C ALA A 28 9.56 14.04 21.12
N PRO A 29 10.77 13.56 20.81
CA PRO A 29 11.70 14.32 20.00
C PRO A 29 11.01 14.62 18.67
N ALA A 30 10.80 15.89 18.39
CA ALA A 30 10.41 16.38 17.08
C ALA A 30 11.57 15.98 16.14
N VAL A 31 11.39 14.90 15.37
CA VAL A 31 12.32 14.51 14.31
C VAL A 31 12.13 15.52 13.17
N ASN A 32 12.71 16.71 13.34
CA ASN A 32 12.76 17.78 12.34
C ASN A 32 14.11 17.79 11.62
N ASP A 33 14.69 16.63 11.36
CA ASP A 33 15.72 16.50 10.34
C ASP A 33 15.03 16.14 9.02
N THR A 34 14.58 17.18 8.30
CA THR A 34 14.21 17.03 6.88
C THR A 34 15.47 16.56 6.14
N VAL A 35 15.53 15.27 5.84
CA VAL A 35 16.61 14.70 5.02
C VAL A 35 16.66 15.50 3.72
N LYS A 36 17.80 16.12 3.45
CA LYS A 36 18.02 16.90 2.23
C LYS A 36 18.24 15.92 1.08
N ILE A 37 17.17 15.63 0.33
CA ILE A 37 17.23 14.72 -0.81
C ILE A 37 17.95 15.45 -1.95
N THR A 38 19.12 14.92 -2.35
CA THR A 38 19.85 15.41 -3.52
C THR A 38 19.12 14.95 -4.78
N GLN A 39 18.93 15.87 -5.73
CA GLN A 39 18.26 15.53 -7.00
C GLN A 39 19.24 14.84 -7.97
N ALA A 40 18.82 13.74 -8.59
CA ALA A 40 19.49 13.16 -9.75
C ALA A 40 18.93 13.82 -11.03
N ASN A 41 19.79 13.96 -12.05
CA ASN A 41 19.35 14.54 -13.32
C ASN A 41 18.24 13.69 -13.95
N PRO A 42 17.04 14.23 -14.17
CA PRO A 42 15.97 13.50 -14.81
C PRO A 42 16.25 13.27 -16.30
N PRO A 43 15.49 12.39 -16.99
CA PRO A 43 15.55 12.28 -18.44
C PRO A 43 15.24 13.61 -19.10
N PRO A 44 15.83 13.90 -20.29
CA PRO A 44 15.57 15.13 -21.00
C PRO A 44 14.06 15.36 -21.25
N GLY A 45 13.56 16.50 -20.77
CA GLY A 45 12.17 16.91 -20.97
C GLY A 45 11.11 16.18 -20.11
N GLY A 46 11.52 15.42 -19.07
CA GLY A 46 10.59 14.67 -18.21
C GLY A 46 10.99 14.65 -16.74
N ASN A 47 10.19 13.96 -15.96
CA ASN A 47 10.46 13.68 -14.55
C ASN A 47 10.76 12.20 -14.35
N TRP A 48 11.45 11.84 -13.27
CA TRP A 48 11.66 10.43 -12.95
C TRP A 48 10.35 9.66 -12.72
N SER A 49 9.30 10.32 -12.21
CA SER A 49 7.99 9.69 -12.05
C SER A 49 7.30 9.30 -13.37
N ASP A 50 7.76 9.83 -14.52
CA ASP A 50 7.24 9.48 -15.84
C ASP A 50 7.96 8.25 -16.44
N VAL A 51 9.06 7.83 -15.80
CA VAL A 51 9.82 6.64 -16.20
C VAL A 51 9.22 5.43 -15.52
N VAL A 52 8.54 4.60 -16.30
CA VAL A 52 7.98 3.33 -15.85
C VAL A 52 8.54 2.20 -16.70
N ASN A 53 9.04 1.16 -16.04
CA ASN A 53 9.57 -0.03 -16.66
C ASN A 53 8.89 -1.27 -16.11
N GLU A 54 8.61 -2.22 -16.96
CA GLU A 54 8.28 -3.56 -16.54
C GLU A 54 9.56 -4.28 -16.09
N THR A 55 9.47 -5.02 -14.99
CA THR A 55 10.56 -5.84 -14.43
C THR A 55 10.17 -7.31 -14.47
N ALA A 56 11.10 -8.19 -14.14
CA ALA A 56 10.79 -9.61 -14.01
C ALA A 56 9.74 -9.92 -12.92
N ALA A 57 9.57 -8.99 -11.94
CA ALA A 57 8.70 -9.20 -10.77
C ALA A 57 7.50 -8.24 -10.68
N GLY A 58 7.43 -7.23 -11.55
CA GLY A 58 6.35 -6.24 -11.49
C GLY A 58 6.61 -5.00 -12.33
N TYR A 59 6.33 -3.83 -11.77
CA TYR A 59 6.50 -2.54 -12.46
C TYR A 59 7.27 -1.56 -11.58
N LEU A 60 8.30 -0.95 -12.15
CA LEU A 60 9.16 0.01 -11.49
C LEU A 60 8.88 1.41 -12.01
N MET A 61 8.61 2.35 -11.10
CA MET A 61 8.55 3.78 -11.36
C MET A 61 9.81 4.45 -10.82
N GLY A 62 10.39 5.35 -11.59
CA GLY A 62 11.52 6.16 -11.15
C GLY A 62 12.83 5.81 -11.82
N ASN A 63 13.92 6.30 -11.23
CA ASN A 63 15.28 6.07 -11.69
C ASN A 63 15.71 4.61 -11.41
N PRO A 64 15.98 3.79 -12.45
CA PRO A 64 16.45 2.40 -12.23
C PRO A 64 17.79 2.33 -11.48
N SER A 65 18.57 3.41 -11.53
CA SER A 65 19.86 3.55 -10.83
C SER A 65 19.74 4.33 -9.51
N ALA A 66 18.53 4.47 -8.95
CA ALA A 66 18.33 5.18 -7.69
C ALA A 66 19.15 4.56 -6.55
N LYS A 67 19.63 5.42 -5.63
CA LYS A 67 20.36 5.01 -4.42
C LYS A 67 19.52 4.07 -3.56
N VAL A 68 18.22 4.37 -3.44
CA VAL A 68 17.26 3.58 -2.67
C VAL A 68 16.29 2.90 -3.62
N LYS A 69 16.23 1.57 -3.53
CA LYS A 69 15.28 0.74 -4.28
C LYS A 69 14.20 0.28 -3.31
N LEU A 70 13.03 0.91 -3.41
CA LEU A 70 11.85 0.51 -2.66
C LEU A 70 11.05 -0.50 -3.48
N VAL A 71 10.72 -1.64 -2.88
CA VAL A 71 9.74 -2.59 -3.40
C VAL A 71 8.53 -2.60 -2.48
N GLU A 72 7.35 -2.52 -3.05
CA GLU A 72 6.08 -2.79 -2.40
C GLU A 72 5.55 -4.14 -2.92
N ILE A 73 5.32 -5.08 -2.01
CA ILE A 73 4.54 -6.29 -2.29
C ILE A 73 3.11 -5.96 -1.91
N GLY A 74 2.24 -5.81 -2.90
CA GLY A 74 0.88 -5.32 -2.73
C GLY A 74 -0.18 -6.18 -3.42
N ALA A 75 -1.39 -6.16 -2.87
CA ALA A 75 -2.57 -6.81 -3.45
C ALA A 75 -3.66 -5.75 -3.71
N LEU A 76 -4.27 -5.78 -4.89
CA LEU A 76 -5.27 -4.80 -5.28
C LEU A 76 -6.57 -4.92 -4.48
N THR A 77 -6.81 -6.08 -3.85
CA THR A 77 -7.94 -6.30 -2.94
C THR A 77 -7.64 -5.89 -1.49
N CYS A 78 -6.37 -5.62 -1.14
CA CYS A 78 -5.96 -5.33 0.24
C CYS A 78 -6.35 -3.90 0.67
N PRO A 79 -7.14 -3.73 1.76
CA PRO A 79 -7.52 -2.40 2.23
C PRO A 79 -6.35 -1.58 2.78
N HIS A 80 -5.34 -2.22 3.36
CA HIS A 80 -4.13 -1.53 3.84
C HIS A 80 -3.23 -1.06 2.69
N CYS A 81 -3.19 -1.80 1.56
CA CYS A 81 -2.51 -1.35 0.35
C CYS A 81 -3.21 -0.12 -0.24
N ARG A 82 -4.56 -0.11 -0.25
CA ARG A 82 -5.32 1.09 -0.62
C ARG A 82 -4.98 2.28 0.28
N GLU A 83 -4.95 2.07 1.60
CA GLU A 83 -4.61 3.13 2.55
C GLU A 83 -3.20 3.68 2.29
N PHE A 84 -2.23 2.82 1.97
CA PHE A 84 -0.89 3.23 1.57
C PHE A 84 -0.91 4.01 0.26
N ASP A 85 -1.67 3.56 -0.76
CA ASP A 85 -1.80 4.30 -2.02
C ASP A 85 -2.41 5.69 -1.82
N GLU A 86 -3.43 5.81 -0.97
CA GLU A 86 -4.09 7.09 -0.69
C GLU A 86 -3.19 8.07 0.07
N LYS A 87 -2.51 7.61 1.13
CA LYS A 87 -1.76 8.47 2.06
C LYS A 87 -0.27 8.60 1.71
N GLY A 88 0.35 7.50 1.30
CA GLY A 88 1.80 7.40 1.12
C GLY A 88 2.26 7.67 -0.31
N VAL A 89 1.61 7.06 -1.30
CA VAL A 89 2.07 7.11 -2.69
C VAL A 89 2.16 8.54 -3.25
N PRO A 90 1.24 9.48 -2.98
CA PRO A 90 1.42 10.87 -3.44
C PRO A 90 2.71 11.51 -2.94
N VAL A 91 3.05 11.30 -1.66
CA VAL A 91 4.28 11.82 -1.05
C VAL A 91 5.51 11.06 -1.57
N LEU A 92 5.41 9.73 -1.70
CA LEU A 92 6.45 8.88 -2.26
C LEU A 92 6.84 9.36 -3.66
N ILE A 93 5.87 9.60 -4.53
CA ILE A 93 6.12 10.06 -5.90
C ILE A 93 6.72 11.46 -5.87
N GLU A 94 6.08 12.41 -5.18
CA GLU A 94 6.44 13.83 -5.27
C GLU A 94 7.80 14.13 -4.63
N LYS A 95 8.06 13.57 -3.44
CA LYS A 95 9.28 13.87 -2.67
C LYS A 95 10.44 12.96 -3.05
N TYR A 96 10.19 11.65 -3.25
CA TYR A 96 11.25 10.66 -3.32
C TYR A 96 11.51 10.18 -4.76
N VAL A 97 10.47 9.75 -5.49
CA VAL A 97 10.64 9.21 -6.85
C VAL A 97 11.08 10.30 -7.82
N LYS A 98 10.42 11.46 -7.81
CA LYS A 98 10.77 12.61 -8.67
C LYS A 98 12.20 13.11 -8.45
N SER A 99 12.74 12.94 -7.25
CA SER A 99 14.15 13.28 -6.98
C SER A 99 15.14 12.39 -7.72
N GLY A 100 14.71 11.21 -8.16
CA GLY A 100 15.56 10.18 -8.77
C GLY A 100 16.43 9.43 -7.76
N GLN A 101 16.28 9.71 -6.46
CA GLN A 101 17.03 9.02 -5.39
C GLN A 101 16.34 7.75 -4.89
N VAL A 102 15.04 7.62 -5.15
CA VAL A 102 14.25 6.43 -4.85
C VAL A 102 13.60 5.93 -6.13
N SER A 103 13.69 4.63 -6.39
CA SER A 103 12.80 3.93 -7.31
C SER A 103 11.75 3.17 -6.53
N TRP A 104 10.54 3.08 -7.06
CA TRP A 104 9.45 2.32 -6.47
C TRP A 104 9.02 1.22 -7.42
N GLU A 105 9.18 -0.05 -7.00
CA GLU A 105 8.70 -1.23 -7.72
C GLU A 105 7.46 -1.79 -7.01
N PHE A 106 6.36 -1.91 -7.74
CA PHE A 106 5.18 -2.64 -7.28
C PHE A 106 5.26 -4.09 -7.76
N ARG A 107 5.20 -5.03 -6.82
CA ARG A 107 5.13 -6.47 -7.07
C ARG A 107 3.75 -7.00 -6.67
N PRO A 108 2.98 -7.55 -7.62
CA PRO A 108 1.65 -8.05 -7.34
C PRO A 108 1.70 -9.30 -6.45
N TYR A 109 0.81 -9.33 -5.47
CA TYR A 109 0.52 -10.51 -4.66
C TYR A 109 -0.96 -10.87 -4.78
N LEU A 110 -1.26 -12.14 -4.94
CA LEU A 110 -2.63 -12.63 -5.10
C LEU A 110 -3.18 -13.04 -3.73
N LEU A 111 -3.76 -12.08 -3.02
CA LEU A 111 -4.33 -12.29 -1.69
C LEU A 111 -5.70 -12.96 -1.76
N HIS A 112 -6.51 -12.58 -2.76
CA HIS A 112 -7.86 -13.09 -3.01
C HIS A 112 -8.06 -13.35 -4.50
N GLY A 113 -9.09 -14.15 -4.85
CA GLY A 113 -9.37 -14.54 -6.23
C GLY A 113 -9.58 -13.37 -7.20
N LEU A 114 -10.00 -12.21 -6.71
CA LEU A 114 -10.16 -11.01 -7.53
C LEU A 114 -8.86 -10.26 -7.82
N ASP A 115 -7.78 -10.54 -7.09
CA ASP A 115 -6.50 -9.91 -7.40
C ASP A 115 -6.01 -10.26 -8.80
N LEU A 116 -6.29 -11.48 -9.25
CA LEU A 116 -5.86 -11.91 -10.58
C LEU A 116 -6.52 -11.10 -11.70
N PRO A 117 -7.87 -11.06 -11.85
CA PRO A 117 -8.50 -10.27 -12.89
C PRO A 117 -8.23 -8.76 -12.75
N ALA A 118 -8.10 -8.22 -11.54
CA ALA A 118 -7.74 -6.83 -11.32
C ALA A 118 -6.32 -6.50 -11.83
N ASN A 119 -5.33 -7.37 -11.55
CA ASN A 119 -3.97 -7.22 -12.07
C ASN A 119 -3.90 -7.39 -13.59
N LEU A 120 -4.61 -8.36 -14.16
CA LEU A 120 -4.68 -8.52 -15.62
C LEU A 120 -5.20 -7.26 -16.31
N ILE A 121 -6.20 -6.61 -15.74
CA ILE A 121 -6.72 -5.32 -16.24
C ILE A 121 -5.71 -4.19 -16.06
N ALA A 122 -5.07 -4.08 -14.91
CA ALA A 122 -4.09 -3.03 -14.65
C ALA A 122 -2.89 -3.09 -15.61
N ARG A 123 -2.49 -4.30 -16.01
CA ARG A 123 -1.37 -4.58 -16.92
C ARG A 123 -1.75 -4.46 -18.41
N CYS A 124 -3.05 -4.44 -18.71
CA CYS A 124 -3.60 -4.64 -20.06
C CYS A 124 -3.16 -3.58 -21.11
N ASN A 125 -2.93 -2.34 -20.71
CA ASN A 125 -2.53 -1.25 -21.59
C ASN A 125 -1.02 -0.94 -21.57
N GLY A 126 -0.22 -1.91 -21.10
CA GLY A 126 1.23 -1.82 -21.07
C GLY A 126 1.78 -0.91 -19.98
N THR A 127 3.08 -0.80 -19.99
CA THR A 127 3.90 -0.26 -18.90
C THR A 127 3.49 1.10 -18.37
N LYS A 128 3.20 2.06 -19.26
CA LYS A 128 2.83 3.44 -18.87
C LYS A 128 1.47 3.53 -18.19
N SER A 129 0.58 2.59 -18.48
CA SER A 129 -0.79 2.59 -17.94
C SER A 129 -0.91 1.85 -16.61
N PHE A 130 0.09 1.06 -16.21
CA PHE A 130 0.01 0.23 -15.02
C PHE A 130 -0.28 1.03 -13.75
N PHE A 131 0.60 1.96 -13.37
CA PHE A 131 0.41 2.72 -12.13
C PHE A 131 -0.87 3.57 -12.13
N PRO A 132 -1.22 4.30 -13.20
CA PRO A 132 -2.50 4.98 -13.27
C PRO A 132 -3.71 4.07 -13.05
N LEU A 133 -3.72 2.87 -13.65
CA LEU A 133 -4.82 1.92 -13.50
C LEU A 133 -4.82 1.25 -12.12
N ALA A 134 -3.66 0.82 -11.60
CA ALA A 134 -3.55 0.22 -10.28
C ALA A 134 -4.01 1.19 -9.17
N ARG A 135 -3.58 2.45 -9.23
CA ARG A 135 -4.00 3.49 -8.29
C ARG A 135 -5.49 3.81 -8.41
N ALA A 136 -6.04 3.81 -9.62
CA ALA A 136 -7.48 3.98 -9.82
C ALA A 136 -8.28 2.77 -9.29
N LEU A 137 -7.74 1.54 -9.40
CA LEU A 137 -8.34 0.34 -8.79
C LEU A 137 -8.36 0.44 -7.26
N TYR A 138 -7.29 0.93 -6.62
CA TYR A 138 -7.29 1.20 -5.18
C TYR A 138 -8.31 2.27 -4.80
N LYS A 139 -8.35 3.38 -5.52
CA LYS A 139 -9.31 4.46 -5.26
C LYS A 139 -10.76 3.98 -5.26
N ASP A 140 -11.11 3.12 -6.23
CA ASP A 140 -12.47 2.62 -6.42
C ASP A 140 -12.65 1.20 -5.80
N GLN A 141 -11.70 0.76 -4.95
CA GLN A 141 -11.64 -0.62 -4.41
C GLN A 141 -12.93 -1.05 -3.72
N ALA A 142 -13.50 -0.19 -2.89
CA ALA A 142 -14.72 -0.50 -2.15
C ALA A 142 -15.89 -0.81 -3.10
N ASP A 143 -15.99 -0.09 -4.21
CA ASP A 143 -17.11 -0.23 -5.16
C ASP A 143 -17.08 -1.55 -5.91
N TRP A 144 -15.93 -1.95 -6.47
CA TRP A 144 -15.85 -3.20 -7.22
C TRP A 144 -15.82 -4.43 -6.31
N ILE A 145 -15.28 -4.32 -5.08
CA ILE A 145 -15.38 -5.38 -4.08
C ILE A 145 -16.82 -5.55 -3.61
N ALA A 146 -17.57 -4.47 -3.38
CA ALA A 146 -18.97 -4.54 -2.98
C ALA A 146 -19.84 -5.24 -4.04
N LYS A 147 -19.58 -4.99 -5.32
CA LYS A 147 -20.33 -5.65 -6.42
C LYS A 147 -20.17 -7.17 -6.38
N ILE A 148 -18.94 -7.68 -6.27
CA ILE A 148 -18.71 -9.12 -6.22
C ILE A 148 -19.23 -9.73 -4.92
N SER A 149 -19.16 -9.01 -3.79
CA SER A 149 -19.69 -9.46 -2.50
C SER A 149 -21.21 -9.57 -2.48
N ALA A 150 -21.88 -8.86 -3.37
CA ALA A 150 -23.34 -8.92 -3.53
C ALA A 150 -23.80 -10.05 -4.47
N VAL A 151 -22.87 -10.75 -5.15
CA VAL A 151 -23.20 -11.85 -6.05
C VAL A 151 -23.59 -13.08 -5.24
N PRO A 152 -24.75 -13.73 -5.56
CA PRO A 152 -25.17 -14.95 -4.89
C PRO A 152 -24.11 -16.07 -5.02
N GLU A 153 -23.90 -16.84 -3.95
CA GLU A 153 -22.93 -17.94 -3.91
C GLU A 153 -23.13 -18.94 -5.06
N ALA A 154 -24.38 -19.32 -5.34
CA ALA A 154 -24.70 -20.22 -6.45
C ALA A 154 -24.24 -19.70 -7.82
N GLN A 155 -24.18 -18.37 -8.01
CA GLN A 155 -23.66 -17.78 -9.23
C GLN A 155 -22.11 -17.82 -9.25
N LEU A 156 -21.46 -17.62 -8.11
CA LEU A 156 -20.00 -17.75 -7.99
C LEU A 156 -19.55 -19.20 -8.21
N GLU A 157 -20.31 -20.19 -7.71
CA GLU A 157 -20.08 -21.61 -7.99
C GLU A 157 -20.18 -21.92 -9.49
N GLN A 158 -21.14 -21.33 -10.20
CA GLN A 158 -21.25 -21.48 -11.65
C GLN A 158 -19.98 -20.94 -12.36
N VAL A 159 -19.44 -19.82 -11.90
CA VAL A 159 -18.19 -19.26 -12.45
C VAL A 159 -17.02 -20.23 -12.23
N GLN A 160 -16.91 -20.85 -11.06
CA GLN A 160 -15.85 -21.83 -10.75
C GLN A 160 -15.90 -23.07 -11.65
N ASN A 161 -17.06 -23.40 -12.20
CA ASN A 161 -17.22 -24.53 -13.13
C ASN A 161 -16.90 -24.17 -14.60
N LEU A 162 -16.62 -22.91 -14.90
CA LEU A 162 -16.17 -22.51 -16.24
C LEU A 162 -14.71 -22.90 -16.49
N PRO A 163 -14.29 -23.02 -17.76
CA PRO A 163 -12.87 -23.07 -18.09
C PRO A 163 -12.11 -21.87 -17.49
N ILE A 164 -10.90 -22.10 -17.00
CA ILE A 164 -10.15 -21.12 -16.20
C ILE A 164 -10.03 -19.75 -16.88
N ASN A 165 -9.79 -19.72 -18.20
CA ASN A 165 -9.69 -18.49 -18.99
C ASN A 165 -11.03 -17.76 -19.18
N GLN A 166 -12.16 -18.38 -18.83
CA GLN A 166 -13.49 -17.75 -18.81
C GLN A 166 -13.86 -17.29 -17.40
N GLN A 167 -13.33 -17.93 -16.36
CA GLN A 167 -13.59 -17.55 -14.97
C GLN A 167 -13.18 -16.11 -14.71
N PHE A 168 -11.98 -15.70 -15.14
CA PHE A 168 -11.48 -14.33 -14.91
C PHE A 168 -12.28 -13.27 -15.65
N VAL A 169 -12.77 -13.59 -16.85
CA VAL A 169 -13.69 -12.70 -17.60
C VAL A 169 -15.00 -12.52 -16.85
N GLU A 170 -15.60 -13.61 -16.37
CA GLU A 170 -16.88 -13.53 -15.67
C GLU A 170 -16.72 -12.87 -14.29
N LEU A 171 -15.66 -13.16 -13.53
CA LEU A 171 -15.36 -12.46 -12.28
C LEU A 171 -15.16 -10.95 -12.49
N ALA A 172 -14.40 -10.56 -13.51
CA ALA A 172 -14.20 -9.16 -13.85
C ALA A 172 -15.51 -8.45 -14.22
N LYS A 173 -16.39 -9.14 -14.96
CA LYS A 173 -17.72 -8.64 -15.34
C LYS A 173 -18.61 -8.49 -14.10
N LEU A 174 -18.70 -9.49 -13.25
CA LEU A 174 -19.49 -9.46 -12.02
C LEU A 174 -19.02 -8.35 -11.05
N ALA A 175 -17.73 -8.12 -10.96
CA ALA A 175 -17.14 -7.02 -10.20
C ALA A 175 -17.29 -5.65 -10.90
N GLY A 176 -17.80 -5.60 -12.14
CA GLY A 176 -17.91 -4.37 -12.94
C GLY A 176 -16.57 -3.81 -13.41
N LEU A 177 -15.50 -4.61 -13.35
CA LEU A 177 -14.14 -4.18 -13.69
C LEU A 177 -13.96 -3.93 -15.19
N GLN A 178 -14.71 -4.61 -16.07
CA GLN A 178 -14.60 -4.39 -17.51
C GLN A 178 -15.18 -3.03 -17.94
N ASP A 179 -16.36 -2.65 -17.42
CA ASP A 179 -16.95 -1.32 -17.67
C ASP A 179 -16.09 -0.23 -17.02
N TRP A 180 -15.58 -0.49 -15.83
CA TRP A 180 -14.66 0.39 -15.13
C TRP A 180 -13.38 0.63 -15.97
N ALA A 181 -12.82 -0.42 -16.58
CA ALA A 181 -11.64 -0.38 -17.42
C ALA A 181 -11.90 0.35 -18.75
N ALA A 182 -13.09 0.10 -19.36
CA ALA A 182 -13.50 0.78 -20.59
C ALA A 182 -13.57 2.30 -20.43
N ALA A 183 -14.10 2.77 -19.29
CA ALA A 183 -14.12 4.19 -18.95
C ALA A 183 -12.71 4.80 -18.77
N ARG A 184 -11.66 3.97 -18.68
CA ARG A 184 -10.24 4.36 -18.49
C ARG A 184 -9.34 3.97 -19.67
N GLY A 185 -9.94 3.72 -20.85
CA GLY A 185 -9.21 3.48 -22.09
C GLY A 185 -8.80 2.03 -22.35
N VAL A 186 -9.27 1.07 -21.55
CA VAL A 186 -9.11 -0.36 -21.81
C VAL A 186 -10.45 -0.89 -22.35
N SER A 187 -10.59 -0.97 -23.67
CA SER A 187 -11.85 -1.42 -24.28
C SER A 187 -12.27 -2.82 -23.80
N LEU A 188 -13.56 -3.14 -23.91
CA LEU A 188 -14.11 -4.45 -23.54
C LEU A 188 -13.39 -5.59 -24.29
N GLU A 189 -13.13 -5.38 -25.60
CA GLU A 189 -12.39 -6.36 -26.41
C GLU A 189 -10.98 -6.57 -25.86
N LYS A 190 -10.26 -5.47 -25.57
CA LYS A 190 -8.90 -5.52 -25.04
C LYS A 190 -8.86 -6.18 -23.66
N SER A 191 -9.78 -5.82 -22.76
CA SER A 191 -9.87 -6.44 -21.44
C SER A 191 -10.19 -7.94 -21.51
N ASN A 192 -11.06 -8.36 -22.45
CA ASN A 192 -11.32 -9.78 -22.70
C ASN A 192 -10.07 -10.55 -23.16
N GLN A 193 -9.23 -9.94 -24.01
CA GLN A 193 -7.96 -10.54 -24.44
C GLN A 193 -7.02 -10.70 -23.25
N CYS A 194 -6.82 -9.65 -22.44
CA CYS A 194 -5.94 -9.67 -21.28
C CYS A 194 -6.41 -10.66 -20.21
N LEU A 195 -7.72 -10.74 -19.94
CA LEU A 195 -8.30 -11.64 -18.95
C LEU A 195 -8.20 -13.13 -19.35
N ARG A 196 -7.97 -13.40 -20.63
CA ARG A 196 -7.78 -14.77 -21.16
C ARG A 196 -6.34 -15.13 -21.45
N ASP A 197 -5.40 -14.22 -21.20
CA ASP A 197 -3.99 -14.47 -21.48
C ASP A 197 -3.41 -15.42 -20.42
N GLU A 198 -3.29 -16.70 -20.78
CA GLU A 198 -2.79 -17.74 -19.89
C GLU A 198 -1.33 -17.51 -19.47
N ASN A 199 -0.52 -16.86 -20.32
CA ASN A 199 0.87 -16.55 -19.98
C ASN A 199 0.91 -15.51 -18.85
N GLU A 200 0.11 -14.44 -18.95
CA GLU A 200 0.02 -13.42 -17.90
C GLU A 200 -0.57 -13.99 -16.60
N VAL A 201 -1.59 -14.87 -16.71
CA VAL A 201 -2.14 -15.59 -15.55
C VAL A 201 -1.06 -16.40 -14.85
N ASN A 202 -0.33 -17.25 -15.61
CA ASN A 202 0.72 -18.08 -15.06
C ASN A 202 1.86 -17.25 -14.46
N GLN A 203 2.24 -16.14 -15.10
CA GLN A 203 3.24 -15.23 -14.57
C GLN A 203 2.81 -14.63 -13.23
N LEU A 204 1.58 -14.12 -13.12
CA LEU A 204 1.06 -13.54 -11.88
C LEU A 204 0.99 -14.57 -10.75
N VAL A 205 0.56 -15.80 -11.05
CA VAL A 205 0.53 -16.89 -10.08
C VAL A 205 1.95 -17.24 -9.62
N GLN A 206 2.90 -17.32 -10.55
CA GLN A 206 4.29 -17.58 -10.22
C GLN A 206 4.90 -16.48 -9.36
N LEU A 207 4.70 -15.21 -9.72
CA LEU A 207 5.19 -14.06 -8.93
C LEU A 207 4.67 -14.09 -7.49
N SER A 208 3.40 -14.41 -7.30
CA SER A 208 2.81 -14.55 -5.96
C SER A 208 3.42 -15.71 -5.16
N SER A 209 3.67 -16.85 -5.84
CA SER A 209 4.33 -18.03 -5.24
C SER A 209 5.78 -17.72 -4.86
N ASP A 210 6.51 -16.99 -5.72
CA ASP A 210 7.90 -16.62 -5.51
C ASP A 210 8.07 -15.76 -4.26
N VAL A 211 7.13 -14.84 -3.98
CA VAL A 211 7.11 -14.06 -2.74
C VAL A 211 7.10 -14.96 -1.52
N SER A 212 6.19 -15.95 -1.49
CA SER A 212 6.05 -16.88 -0.36
C SER A 212 7.30 -17.77 -0.19
N THR A 213 7.96 -18.10 -1.30
CA THR A 213 9.20 -18.90 -1.29
C THR A 213 10.42 -18.08 -0.87
N GLN A 214 10.53 -16.86 -1.39
CA GLN A 214 11.67 -15.98 -1.11
C GLN A 214 11.62 -15.40 0.30
N TYR A 215 10.43 -15.20 0.83
CA TYR A 215 10.19 -14.62 2.14
C TYR A 215 9.31 -15.54 3.00
N PRO A 216 9.88 -16.60 3.64
CA PRO A 216 9.10 -17.56 4.44
C PRO A 216 8.31 -16.90 5.59
N ASP A 217 8.82 -15.77 6.12
CA ASP A 217 8.18 -14.98 7.18
C ASP A 217 7.36 -13.80 6.61
N PHE A 218 6.89 -13.90 5.36
CA PHE A 218 6.09 -12.85 4.73
C PHE A 218 4.83 -12.54 5.54
N PRO A 219 4.69 -11.30 6.08
CA PRO A 219 3.62 -10.97 7.03
C PRO A 219 2.28 -10.63 6.36
N GLY A 220 2.23 -10.60 5.03
CA GLY A 220 1.08 -10.16 4.25
C GLY A 220 1.31 -8.82 3.54
N THR A 221 0.23 -8.22 3.03
CA THR A 221 0.28 -7.00 2.22
C THR A 221 -0.30 -5.78 2.96
N PRO A 222 0.25 -4.57 2.74
CA PRO A 222 1.48 -4.31 2.01
C PRO A 222 2.72 -4.73 2.82
N SER A 223 3.75 -5.21 2.13
CA SER A 223 5.09 -5.38 2.70
C SER A 223 6.09 -4.59 1.87
N PHE A 224 7.12 -4.08 2.54
CA PHE A 224 8.11 -3.22 1.91
C PHE A 224 9.51 -3.81 2.01
N ILE A 225 10.30 -3.61 0.95
CA ILE A 225 11.70 -4.01 0.87
C ILE A 225 12.51 -2.78 0.48
N ILE A 226 13.53 -2.44 1.25
CA ILE A 226 14.48 -1.39 0.90
C ILE A 226 15.85 -2.03 0.62
N ASN A 227 16.39 -1.81 -0.57
CA ASN A 227 17.70 -2.31 -1.00
C ASN A 227 17.90 -3.81 -0.75
N GLY A 228 16.85 -4.60 -0.96
CA GLY A 228 16.85 -6.06 -0.81
C GLY A 228 16.51 -6.58 0.58
N ALA A 229 16.39 -5.70 1.60
CA ALA A 229 16.02 -6.08 2.96
C ALA A 229 14.51 -5.84 3.21
N MET A 230 13.80 -6.89 3.58
CA MET A 230 12.38 -6.77 3.97
C MET A 230 12.26 -6.04 5.31
N LEU A 231 11.38 -5.05 5.33
CA LEU A 231 11.13 -4.26 6.54
C LEU A 231 10.15 -5.00 7.46
N LYS A 232 10.51 -5.08 8.74
CA LYS A 232 9.64 -5.70 9.75
C LYS A 232 8.61 -4.69 10.26
N GLU A 233 7.40 -5.19 10.58
CA GLU A 233 6.32 -4.40 11.20
C GLU A 233 5.99 -3.08 10.48
N THR A 234 6.25 -3.02 9.16
CA THR A 234 6.08 -1.84 8.33
C THR A 234 4.99 -2.11 7.30
N ALA A 235 3.78 -1.62 7.57
CA ALA A 235 2.62 -1.80 6.68
C ALA A 235 1.88 -0.47 6.43
N SER A 236 2.43 0.67 6.85
CA SER A 236 1.83 2.00 6.62
C SER A 236 2.88 3.02 6.22
N TRP A 237 2.41 4.13 5.65
CA TRP A 237 3.29 5.23 5.25
C TRP A 237 4.08 5.83 6.41
N GLU A 238 3.43 6.01 7.55
CA GLU A 238 4.03 6.60 8.76
C GLU A 238 5.22 5.78 9.27
N LYS A 239 5.17 4.44 9.06
CA LYS A 239 6.27 3.55 9.42
C LYS A 239 7.33 3.44 8.32
N LEU A 240 6.95 3.57 7.05
CA LEU A 240 7.85 3.47 5.91
C LEU A 240 8.69 4.73 5.73
N GLN A 241 8.08 5.91 5.84
CA GLN A 241 8.76 7.18 5.55
C GLN A 241 10.05 7.40 6.34
N PRO A 242 10.12 7.19 7.67
CA PRO A 242 11.37 7.33 8.42
C PRO A 242 12.47 6.39 7.94
N GLN A 243 12.13 5.19 7.47
CA GLN A 243 13.10 4.22 6.97
C GLN A 243 13.62 4.60 5.59
N LEU A 244 12.80 5.22 4.74
CA LEU A 244 13.26 5.82 3.47
C LEU A 244 14.19 7.00 3.74
N ASP A 245 13.85 7.87 4.69
CA ASP A 245 14.68 9.00 5.06
C ASP A 245 16.05 8.53 5.61
N GLU A 246 16.08 7.46 6.40
CA GLU A 246 17.34 6.87 6.89
C GLU A 246 18.16 6.26 5.77
N ALA A 247 17.56 5.53 4.83
CA ALA A 247 18.26 4.92 3.71
C ALA A 247 18.87 5.95 2.73
N LEU A 248 18.39 7.19 2.78
CA LEU A 248 18.89 8.30 1.96
C LEU A 248 20.07 9.06 2.59
N LYS A 249 20.33 8.88 3.89
CA LYS A 249 21.52 9.44 4.56
C LYS A 249 22.79 8.75 4.06
#